data_5fd9a244eca6f4f0acdc3e52b99b5555
#
_entry.id   5fd9a244eca6f4f0acdc3e52b99b5555
#
_cell.length_a   1.000
_cell.length_b   1.000
_cell.length_c   1.000
_cell.angle_alpha   90.00
_cell.angle_beta   90.00
_cell.angle_gamma   90.00
#
_symmetry.space_group_name_H-M   'P 1'
#
loop_
_entity.id
_entity.type
_entity.pdbx_description
1 polymer ?
#
loop_
_entity_poly.entity_id
_entity_poly.type
_entity_poly.pdbx_seq_one_letter_code
_entity_poly.pdbx_strand_id
1 'polypeptide(L)'
;MNTTSLTPRTGGQILVQQLITHGVKQLFCVPGESYLAVLDALHDANIAVTVCRQEGGAAMMAEAQGKLTGQPGICFVTRGPGATNASAGIHIAHQDSTPMILFVGQVARNAMGREAFQELDYSAVFGTMAKWVVQIDDPARVPELISRAFHVATS
;
A
#
# COMPACT_ATOMS: atom_id res chain seq x y z
N MET A 1 32.26 23.76 2.58
CA MET A 1 31.17 22.96 1.95
C MET A 1 30.59 22.04 3.03
N ASN A 2 29.43 22.37 3.57
CA ASN A 2 28.77 21.51 4.56
C ASN A 2 28.20 20.30 3.83
N THR A 3 28.88 19.16 3.91
CA THR A 3 28.31 17.88 3.56
C THR A 3 27.30 17.50 4.66
N THR A 4 26.04 17.88 4.48
CA THR A 4 24.94 17.30 5.24
C THR A 4 24.98 15.79 4.99
N SER A 5 25.44 15.01 5.97
CA SER A 5 25.37 13.56 5.91
C SER A 5 23.88 13.18 5.82
N LEU A 6 23.43 12.78 4.64
CA LEU A 6 22.10 12.27 4.45
C LEU A 6 21.99 10.96 5.26
N THR A 7 21.23 10.98 6.33
CA THR A 7 20.93 9.76 7.09
C THR A 7 20.19 8.78 6.16
N PRO A 8 20.68 7.55 6.01
CA PRO A 8 20.01 6.55 5.19
C PRO A 8 18.56 6.34 5.67
N ARG A 9 17.60 6.31 4.73
CA ARG A 9 16.20 6.06 5.02
C ARG A 9 15.82 4.64 4.62
N THR A 10 14.94 4.01 5.41
CA THR A 10 14.34 2.72 5.03
C THR A 10 13.31 2.90 3.91
N GLY A 11 13.01 1.81 3.18
CA GLY A 11 11.93 1.82 2.18
C GLY A 11 10.57 2.23 2.77
N GLY A 12 10.29 1.83 4.02
CA GLY A 12 9.08 2.26 4.75
C GLY A 12 9.02 3.76 4.97
N GLN A 13 10.12 4.38 5.40
CA GLN A 13 10.21 5.84 5.57
C GLN A 13 10.04 6.59 4.24
N ILE A 14 10.61 6.07 3.15
CA ILE A 14 10.45 6.66 1.83
C ILE A 14 8.99 6.55 1.37
N LEU A 15 8.34 5.41 1.58
CA LEU A 15 6.95 5.18 1.22
C LEU A 15 6.02 6.14 2.00
N VAL A 16 6.16 6.22 3.32
CA VAL A 16 5.36 7.11 4.16
C VAL A 16 5.57 8.58 3.78
N GLN A 17 6.79 8.97 3.45
CA GLN A 17 7.06 10.32 2.94
C GLN A 17 6.31 10.59 1.62
N GLN A 18 6.18 9.59 0.74
CA GLN A 18 5.38 9.74 -0.49
C GLN A 18 3.88 9.88 -0.17
N LEU A 19 3.34 9.13 0.78
CA LEU A 19 1.95 9.31 1.21
C LEU A 19 1.70 10.75 1.70
N ILE A 20 2.62 11.30 2.50
CA ILE A 20 2.55 12.69 2.97
C ILE A 20 2.60 13.67 1.79
N THR A 21 3.52 13.46 0.85
CA THR A 21 3.69 14.30 -0.35
C THR A 21 2.42 14.32 -1.20
N HIS A 22 1.71 13.20 -1.31
CA HIS A 22 0.43 13.09 -2.01
C HIS A 22 -0.79 13.51 -1.17
N GLY A 23 -0.56 14.06 0.03
CA GLY A 23 -1.62 14.65 0.84
C GLY A 23 -2.48 13.67 1.62
N VAL A 24 -2.06 12.41 1.76
CA VAL A 24 -2.78 11.40 2.54
C VAL A 24 -2.89 11.84 4.00
N LYS A 25 -4.12 11.86 4.52
CA LYS A 25 -4.44 12.25 5.91
C LYS A 25 -4.89 11.07 6.75
N GLN A 26 -5.40 10.03 6.10
CA GLN A 26 -5.93 8.84 6.75
C GLN A 26 -5.66 7.60 5.90
N LEU A 27 -5.45 6.48 6.55
CA LEU A 27 -5.40 5.16 5.92
C LEU A 27 -6.06 4.10 6.81
N PHE A 28 -6.38 2.97 6.21
CA PHE A 28 -6.98 1.81 6.86
C PHE A 28 -6.01 0.64 6.77
N CYS A 29 -5.89 -0.15 7.82
CA CYS A 29 -5.00 -1.30 7.79
C CYS A 29 -5.44 -2.43 8.72
N VAL A 30 -4.99 -3.64 8.39
CA VAL A 30 -4.84 -4.72 9.37
C VAL A 30 -3.33 -4.91 9.54
N PRO A 31 -2.75 -4.60 10.72
CA PRO A 31 -1.30 -4.68 10.93
C PRO A 31 -0.75 -6.07 10.64
N GLY A 32 0.42 -6.12 10.03
CA GLY A 32 1.10 -7.37 9.70
C GLY A 32 2.61 -7.21 9.60
N GLU A 33 3.33 -8.30 9.86
CA GLU A 33 4.79 -8.30 9.92
C GLU A 33 5.47 -7.96 8.59
N SER A 34 4.79 -8.19 7.46
CA SER A 34 5.37 -8.00 6.13
C SER A 34 5.60 -6.55 5.75
N TYR A 35 5.10 -5.59 6.53
CA TYR A 35 5.30 -4.16 6.31
C TYR A 35 5.58 -3.37 7.60
N LEU A 36 6.25 -4.01 8.57
CA LEU A 36 6.63 -3.36 9.84
C LEU A 36 7.40 -2.06 9.65
N ALA A 37 8.28 -1.97 8.66
CA ALA A 37 9.02 -0.74 8.39
C ALA A 37 8.11 0.43 7.97
N VAL A 38 6.94 0.16 7.39
CA VAL A 38 5.93 1.18 7.09
C VAL A 38 5.17 1.55 8.36
N LEU A 39 4.76 0.58 9.17
CA LEU A 39 4.07 0.82 10.45
C LEU A 39 4.94 1.65 11.41
N ASP A 40 6.23 1.33 11.49
CA ASP A 40 7.21 2.10 12.26
C ASP A 40 7.31 3.55 11.77
N ALA A 41 7.43 3.76 10.46
CA ALA A 41 7.48 5.10 9.88
C ALA A 41 6.16 5.89 10.03
N LEU A 42 5.01 5.20 10.08
CA LEU A 42 3.70 5.82 10.31
C LEU A 42 3.52 6.30 11.75
N HIS A 43 4.24 5.72 12.72
CA HIS A 43 4.16 6.12 14.13
C HIS A 43 4.46 7.61 14.32
N ASP A 44 5.44 8.13 13.60
CA ASP A 44 5.89 9.52 13.69
C ASP A 44 5.25 10.42 12.61
N ALA A 45 4.39 9.86 11.76
CA ALA A 45 3.76 10.60 10.67
C ALA A 45 2.42 11.21 11.08
N ASN A 46 2.12 12.40 10.57
CA ASN A 46 0.81 13.03 10.77
C ASN A 46 -0.24 12.45 9.79
N ILE A 47 -0.43 11.13 9.85
CA ILE A 47 -1.44 10.38 9.10
C ILE A 47 -2.27 9.58 10.10
N ALA A 48 -3.58 9.75 10.10
CA ALA A 48 -4.47 8.95 10.93
C ALA A 48 -4.49 7.50 10.44
N VAL A 49 -4.15 6.55 11.33
CA VAL A 49 -4.14 5.12 11.03
C VAL A 49 -5.34 4.46 11.70
N THR A 50 -6.29 3.99 10.89
CA THR A 50 -7.43 3.22 11.37
C THR A 50 -7.11 1.73 11.30
N VAL A 51 -6.86 1.12 12.46
CA VAL A 51 -6.61 -0.31 12.59
C VAL A 51 -7.94 -1.05 12.56
N CYS A 52 -8.10 -1.92 11.54
CA CYS A 52 -9.28 -2.74 11.34
C CYS A 52 -9.05 -4.17 11.86
N ARG A 53 -10.12 -4.91 12.06
CA ARG A 53 -10.05 -6.31 12.52
C ARG A 53 -10.10 -7.33 11.39
N GLN A 54 -10.38 -6.87 10.17
CA GLN A 54 -10.49 -7.72 8.99
C GLN A 54 -10.21 -6.90 7.74
N GLU A 55 -9.48 -7.46 6.79
CA GLU A 55 -8.92 -6.74 5.64
C GLU A 55 -9.98 -6.34 4.62
N GLY A 56 -11.02 -7.14 4.44
CA GLY A 56 -12.16 -6.77 3.60
C GLY A 56 -12.85 -5.52 4.12
N GLY A 57 -13.03 -5.41 5.46
CA GLY A 57 -13.54 -4.20 6.10
C GLY A 57 -12.62 -3.01 5.89
N ALA A 58 -11.29 -3.19 6.04
CA ALA A 58 -10.31 -2.14 5.78
C ALA A 58 -10.37 -1.66 4.32
N ALA A 59 -10.44 -2.60 3.37
CA ALA A 59 -10.54 -2.29 1.95
C ALA A 59 -11.85 -1.57 1.59
N MET A 60 -12.98 -1.99 2.17
CA MET A 60 -14.28 -1.30 1.99
C MET A 60 -14.27 0.11 2.56
N MET A 61 -13.61 0.35 3.71
CA MET A 61 -13.45 1.69 4.26
C MET A 61 -12.61 2.59 3.35
N ALA A 62 -11.52 2.06 2.78
CA ALA A 62 -10.70 2.79 1.82
C ALA A 62 -11.47 3.09 0.53
N GLU A 63 -12.24 2.13 0.01
CA GLU A 63 -13.13 2.33 -1.14
C GLU A 63 -14.13 3.45 -0.85
N ALA A 64 -14.85 3.37 0.27
CA ALA A 64 -15.82 4.38 0.65
C ALA A 64 -15.19 5.78 0.80
N GLN A 65 -13.98 5.88 1.37
CA GLN A 65 -13.25 7.14 1.44
C GLN A 65 -12.92 7.68 0.05
N GLY A 66 -12.44 6.83 -0.86
CA GLY A 66 -12.16 7.21 -2.25
C GLY A 66 -13.41 7.73 -2.96
N LYS A 67 -14.53 7.05 -2.80
CA LYS A 67 -15.83 7.43 -3.37
C LYS A 67 -16.32 8.80 -2.85
N LEU A 68 -16.17 9.04 -1.55
CA LEU A 68 -16.63 10.28 -0.91
C LEU A 68 -15.74 11.48 -1.21
N THR A 69 -14.43 11.27 -1.37
CA THR A 69 -13.46 12.36 -1.46
C THR A 69 -12.93 12.62 -2.87
N GLY A 70 -13.06 11.65 -3.78
CA GLY A 70 -12.40 11.67 -5.09
C GLY A 70 -10.87 11.54 -5.02
N GLN A 71 -10.33 11.29 -3.83
CA GLN A 71 -8.90 11.03 -3.61
C GLN A 71 -8.69 9.54 -3.33
N PRO A 72 -7.54 8.94 -3.71
CA PRO A 72 -7.33 7.53 -3.48
C PRO A 72 -7.47 7.16 -2.01
N GLY A 73 -8.42 6.27 -1.69
CA GLY A 73 -8.49 5.64 -0.39
C GLY A 73 -7.31 4.68 -0.21
N ILE A 74 -6.65 4.73 0.93
CA ILE A 74 -5.41 3.99 1.19
C ILE A 74 -5.66 2.83 2.13
N CYS A 75 -5.32 1.62 1.69
CA CYS A 75 -5.41 0.40 2.49
C CYS A 75 -4.07 -0.33 2.55
N PHE A 76 -3.67 -0.79 3.74
CA PHE A 76 -2.49 -1.64 3.95
C PHE A 76 -2.90 -2.99 4.53
N VAL A 77 -2.38 -4.05 3.94
CA VAL A 77 -2.61 -5.43 4.39
C VAL A 77 -1.31 -6.24 4.33
N THR A 78 -1.28 -7.33 5.10
CA THR A 78 -0.17 -8.28 5.00
C THR A 78 -0.28 -9.14 3.74
N ARG A 79 0.79 -9.89 3.45
CA ARG A 79 0.85 -10.85 2.33
C ARG A 79 -0.15 -12.00 2.49
N GLY A 80 -0.33 -12.78 1.41
CA GLY A 80 -1.15 -13.99 1.39
C GLY A 80 -2.60 -13.75 1.80
N PRO A 81 -3.05 -14.34 2.93
CA PRO A 81 -4.43 -14.25 3.37
C PRO A 81 -4.92 -12.81 3.57
N GLY A 82 -4.06 -11.90 4.05
CA GLY A 82 -4.42 -10.48 4.19
C GLY A 82 -4.76 -9.84 2.86
N ALA A 83 -3.94 -10.07 1.86
CA ALA A 83 -4.19 -9.56 0.50
C ALA A 83 -5.47 -10.15 -0.11
N THR A 84 -5.67 -11.46 -0.01
CA THR A 84 -6.86 -12.13 -0.57
C THR A 84 -8.14 -11.72 0.15
N ASN A 85 -8.11 -11.50 1.47
CA ASN A 85 -9.25 -10.96 2.21
C ASN A 85 -9.66 -9.56 1.74
N ALA A 86 -8.71 -8.73 1.29
CA ALA A 86 -8.99 -7.38 0.79
C ALA A 86 -9.58 -7.36 -0.64
N SER A 87 -9.59 -8.48 -1.35
CA SER A 87 -9.95 -8.56 -2.77
C SER A 87 -11.35 -8.02 -3.09
N ALA A 88 -12.33 -8.23 -2.21
CA ALA A 88 -13.69 -7.74 -2.41
C ALA A 88 -13.74 -6.20 -2.52
N GLY A 89 -13.01 -5.47 -1.66
CA GLY A 89 -12.95 -4.01 -1.72
C GLY A 89 -12.25 -3.50 -2.99
N ILE A 90 -11.19 -4.19 -3.42
CA ILE A 90 -10.49 -3.88 -4.68
C ILE A 90 -11.41 -4.09 -5.89
N HIS A 91 -12.13 -5.21 -5.92
CA HIS A 91 -13.07 -5.49 -7.01
C HIS A 91 -14.20 -4.47 -7.09
N ILE A 92 -14.78 -4.08 -5.96
CA ILE A 92 -15.81 -3.03 -5.90
C ILE A 92 -15.24 -1.69 -6.38
N ALA A 93 -14.08 -1.27 -5.87
CA ALA A 93 -13.44 -0.03 -6.30
C ALA A 93 -13.20 0.00 -7.82
N HIS A 94 -12.75 -1.14 -8.40
CA HIS A 94 -12.55 -1.26 -9.84
C HIS A 94 -13.87 -1.13 -10.63
N GLN A 95 -14.93 -1.82 -10.21
CA GLN A 95 -16.23 -1.80 -10.88
C GLN A 95 -16.89 -0.42 -10.80
N ASP A 96 -16.73 0.27 -9.69
CA ASP A 96 -17.32 1.59 -9.46
C ASP A 96 -16.43 2.76 -9.92
N SER A 97 -15.24 2.45 -10.48
CA SER A 97 -14.24 3.48 -10.84
C SER A 97 -13.87 4.39 -9.64
N THR A 98 -13.83 3.82 -8.44
CA THR A 98 -13.46 4.53 -7.23
C THR A 98 -11.94 4.58 -7.07
N PRO A 99 -11.33 5.75 -6.84
CA PRO A 99 -9.88 5.83 -6.63
C PRO A 99 -9.49 5.14 -5.32
N MET A 100 -8.61 4.13 -5.43
CA MET A 100 -8.13 3.35 -4.30
C MET A 100 -6.73 2.82 -4.57
N ILE A 101 -5.89 2.73 -3.53
CA ILE A 101 -4.57 2.09 -3.58
C ILE A 101 -4.47 1.07 -2.44
N LEU A 102 -4.29 -0.21 -2.80
CA LEU A 102 -3.97 -1.28 -1.86
C LEU A 102 -2.46 -1.50 -1.83
N PHE A 103 -1.87 -1.35 -0.66
CA PHE A 103 -0.49 -1.73 -0.38
C PHE A 103 -0.47 -3.11 0.28
N VAL A 104 0.26 -4.02 -0.32
CA VAL A 104 0.41 -5.39 0.17
C VAL A 104 1.85 -5.60 0.60
N GLY A 105 2.06 -6.05 1.84
CA GLY A 105 3.37 -6.52 2.27
C GLY A 105 3.77 -7.78 1.51
N GLN A 106 5.08 -7.95 1.25
CA GLN A 106 5.60 -9.11 0.54
C GLN A 106 6.68 -9.81 1.39
N VAL A 107 7.06 -11.00 0.98
CA VAL A 107 8.23 -11.68 1.56
C VAL A 107 9.51 -10.93 1.25
N ALA A 108 10.56 -11.18 2.00
CA ALA A 108 11.87 -10.58 1.75
C ALA A 108 12.35 -10.90 0.32
N ARG A 109 12.95 -9.91 -0.35
CA ARG A 109 13.38 -10.03 -1.75
C ARG A 109 14.25 -11.27 -2.03
N ASN A 110 15.11 -11.66 -1.11
CA ASN A 110 15.95 -12.84 -1.23
C ASN A 110 15.21 -14.18 -0.99
N ALA A 111 13.96 -14.13 -0.53
CA ALA A 111 13.10 -15.30 -0.31
C ALA A 111 12.07 -15.50 -1.43
N MET A 112 11.93 -14.54 -2.34
CA MET A 112 10.95 -14.59 -3.42
C MET A 112 11.20 -15.76 -4.37
N GLY A 113 10.08 -16.37 -4.85
CA GLY A 113 10.13 -17.53 -5.75
C GLY A 113 10.53 -18.83 -5.05
N ARG A 114 10.48 -18.88 -3.72
CA ARG A 114 10.87 -20.05 -2.92
C ARG A 114 9.71 -20.62 -2.09
N GLU A 115 8.48 -20.27 -2.43
CA GLU A 115 7.29 -20.64 -1.66
C GLU A 115 7.42 -20.23 -0.17
N ALA A 116 7.95 -19.02 0.07
CA ALA A 116 8.11 -18.50 1.41
C ALA A 116 6.73 -18.27 2.08
N PHE A 117 6.71 -18.20 3.40
CA PHE A 117 5.46 -18.13 4.17
C PHE A 117 4.53 -17.02 3.64
N GLN A 118 3.35 -17.41 3.18
CA GLN A 118 2.30 -16.53 2.62
C GLN A 118 2.70 -15.77 1.34
N GLU A 119 3.74 -16.19 0.63
CA GLU A 119 4.13 -15.61 -0.64
C GLU A 119 3.04 -15.84 -1.70
N LEU A 120 2.72 -14.80 -2.47
CA LEU A 120 1.85 -14.87 -3.63
C LEU A 120 2.40 -13.97 -4.75
N ASP A 121 2.10 -14.35 -5.99
CA ASP A 121 2.23 -13.46 -7.15
C ASP A 121 0.99 -12.55 -7.24
N TYR A 122 1.15 -11.31 -6.77
CA TYR A 122 0.04 -10.36 -6.73
C TYR A 122 -0.34 -9.83 -8.11
N SER A 123 0.54 -9.91 -9.09
CA SER A 123 0.18 -9.60 -10.49
C SER A 123 -0.81 -10.63 -11.03
N ALA A 124 -0.61 -11.90 -10.70
CA ALA A 124 -1.56 -12.95 -11.05
C ALA A 124 -2.87 -12.84 -10.24
N VAL A 125 -2.80 -12.53 -8.94
CA VAL A 125 -3.99 -12.46 -8.07
C VAL A 125 -4.87 -11.26 -8.42
N PHE A 126 -4.30 -10.07 -8.59
CA PHE A 126 -5.04 -8.82 -8.78
C PHE A 126 -5.06 -8.31 -10.21
N GLY A 127 -4.39 -8.95 -11.16
CA GLY A 127 -4.22 -8.47 -12.52
C GLY A 127 -5.51 -8.23 -13.30
N THR A 128 -6.61 -8.91 -12.92
CA THR A 128 -7.95 -8.71 -13.49
C THR A 128 -8.90 -7.92 -12.60
N MET A 129 -8.52 -7.67 -11.34
CA MET A 129 -9.33 -6.97 -10.35
C MET A 129 -8.87 -5.54 -10.10
N ALA A 130 -7.68 -5.17 -10.54
CA ALA A 130 -7.12 -3.85 -10.36
C ALA A 130 -6.70 -3.24 -11.71
N LYS A 131 -6.78 -1.94 -11.84
CA LYS A 131 -6.37 -1.20 -13.04
C LYS A 131 -4.87 -1.32 -13.30
N TRP A 132 -4.07 -1.46 -12.25
CA TRP A 132 -2.63 -1.58 -12.31
C TRP A 132 -2.10 -2.30 -11.08
N VAL A 133 -1.15 -3.20 -11.28
CA VAL A 133 -0.45 -3.93 -10.22
C VAL A 133 1.04 -3.82 -10.47
N VAL A 134 1.81 -3.56 -9.42
CA VAL A 134 3.27 -3.49 -9.50
C VAL A 134 3.90 -4.01 -8.23
N GLN A 135 5.02 -4.70 -8.35
CA GLN A 135 5.87 -5.07 -7.24
C GLN A 135 7.05 -4.10 -7.16
N ILE A 136 7.35 -3.62 -5.96
CA ILE A 136 8.46 -2.70 -5.69
C ILE A 136 9.64 -3.49 -5.17
N ASP A 137 10.64 -3.73 -6.01
CA ASP A 137 11.82 -4.53 -5.69
C ASP A 137 13.03 -3.66 -5.30
N ASP A 138 13.00 -2.38 -5.66
CA ASP A 138 14.06 -1.42 -5.39
C ASP A 138 13.53 -0.22 -4.59
N PRO A 139 14.02 0.02 -3.36
CA PRO A 139 13.62 1.18 -2.57
C PRO A 139 13.84 2.53 -3.28
N ALA A 140 14.82 2.62 -4.19
CA ALA A 140 15.07 3.83 -4.96
C ALA A 140 13.92 4.18 -5.92
N ARG A 141 13.11 3.18 -6.32
CA ARG A 141 11.95 3.36 -7.19
C ARG A 141 10.64 3.64 -6.45
N VAL A 142 10.64 3.59 -5.12
CA VAL A 142 9.42 3.87 -4.33
C VAL A 142 8.78 5.20 -4.71
N PRO A 143 9.50 6.35 -4.81
CA PRO A 143 8.87 7.62 -5.15
C PRO A 143 8.18 7.61 -6.52
N GLU A 144 8.85 7.04 -7.53
CA GLU A 144 8.31 6.92 -8.90
C GLU A 144 7.04 6.08 -8.91
N LEU A 145 7.10 4.88 -8.31
CA LEU A 145 6.00 3.92 -8.39
C LEU A 145 4.79 4.36 -7.53
N ILE A 146 5.02 4.99 -6.39
CA ILE A 146 3.93 5.56 -5.58
C ILE A 146 3.27 6.72 -6.33
N SER A 147 4.05 7.64 -6.90
CA SER A 147 3.50 8.74 -7.69
C SER A 147 2.67 8.23 -8.87
N ARG A 148 3.14 7.18 -9.55
CA ARG A 148 2.39 6.53 -10.62
C ARG A 148 1.10 5.89 -10.11
N ALA A 149 1.11 5.26 -8.92
CA ALA A 149 -0.09 4.66 -8.32
C ALA A 149 -1.19 5.71 -8.10
N PHE A 150 -0.83 6.88 -7.55
CA PHE A 150 -1.77 7.98 -7.37
C PHE A 150 -2.32 8.49 -8.70
N HIS A 151 -1.47 8.67 -9.71
CA HIS A 151 -1.90 9.09 -11.04
C HIS A 151 -2.86 8.07 -11.67
N VAL A 152 -2.52 6.79 -11.66
CA VAL A 152 -3.36 5.72 -12.24
C VAL A 152 -4.69 5.60 -11.51
N ALA A 153 -4.71 5.74 -10.18
CA ALA A 153 -5.93 5.64 -9.40
C ALA A 153 -6.93 6.79 -9.67
N THR A 154 -6.45 7.94 -10.16
CA THR A 154 -7.28 9.14 -10.39
C THR A 154 -7.50 9.47 -11.87
N SER A 155 -6.97 8.68 -12.81
CA SER A 155 -7.09 8.93 -14.26
C SER A 155 -8.17 8.08 -14.93
#